data_a09c6fe218fd2e4398b8877331e4dcf0
#
_entry.id   a09c6fe218fd2e4398b8877331e4dcf0
#
_cell.length_a   1.000
_cell.length_b   1.000
_cell.length_c   1.000
_cell.angle_alpha   90.00
_cell.angle_beta   90.00
_cell.angle_gamma   90.00
#
_symmetry.space_group_name_H-M   'P 1'
#
loop_
_entity.id
_entity.type
_entity.pdbx_description
1 polymer ?
#
loop_
_entity_poly.entity_id
_entity_poly.type
_entity_poly.pdbx_seq_one_letter_code
_entity_poly.pdbx_strand_id
1 'polypeptide(L)'
;MQLSARYNAVLELTEEIFKDKSPADGIINAYLRERKYIGSGDRRFIAETVWKIIRHRRRLEFEAQSSDPRRILLVYLKDEDLDLIFGAGEYAPTALNKEERNWLKKINESVYPPDVEAECPRWLFDKVEDMALLKSLNEPASADLRVNRGSRESVLQKLRGEGLYFVPTPYSPIGIRSSERVNLNNCIAYREGEIEVQDEASQLAAILCDVRPEHKVVDYCAGAGGKSLA
;
A
#
# COMPACT_ATOMS: atom_id res chain seq x y z
N MET A 1 3.33 20.12 6.98
CA MET A 1 2.02 20.29 7.68
C MET A 1 2.17 19.90 9.15
N GLN A 2 1.32 20.43 10.03
CA GLN A 2 1.22 19.96 11.41
C GLN A 2 0.65 18.53 11.44
N LEU A 3 0.98 17.77 12.47
CA LEU A 3 0.54 16.37 12.60
C LEU A 3 -1.00 16.24 12.59
N SER A 4 -1.67 17.13 13.34
CA SER A 4 -3.13 17.21 13.39
C SER A 4 -3.77 17.46 12.02
N ALA A 5 -3.21 18.35 11.21
CA ALA A 5 -3.70 18.61 9.86
C ALA A 5 -3.47 17.42 8.90
N ARG A 6 -2.41 16.63 9.08
CA ARG A 6 -2.20 15.38 8.32
C ARG A 6 -3.29 14.36 8.64
N TYR A 7 -3.62 14.19 9.91
CA TYR A 7 -4.69 13.26 10.33
C TYR A 7 -6.08 13.75 9.94
N ASN A 8 -6.29 15.07 9.84
CA ASN A 8 -7.53 15.58 9.27
C ASN A 8 -7.68 15.18 7.79
N ALA A 9 -6.60 15.32 7.01
CA ALA A 9 -6.59 14.86 5.63
C ALA A 9 -6.79 13.33 5.51
N VAL A 10 -6.24 12.55 6.44
CA VAL A 10 -6.50 11.10 6.52
C VAL A 10 -7.96 10.82 6.81
N LEU A 11 -8.59 11.56 7.73
CA LEU A 11 -10.01 11.42 8.05
C LEU A 11 -10.90 11.74 6.85
N GLU A 12 -10.69 12.91 6.20
CA GLU A 12 -11.41 13.32 5.00
C GLU A 12 -11.34 12.25 3.89
N LEU A 13 -10.13 11.75 3.61
CA LEU A 13 -9.92 10.70 2.60
C LEU A 13 -10.60 9.39 2.98
N THR A 14 -10.53 8.99 4.24
CA THR A 14 -11.18 7.76 4.72
C THR A 14 -12.69 7.87 4.61
N GLU A 15 -13.26 9.05 4.94
CA GLU A 15 -14.69 9.32 4.76
C GLU A 15 -15.12 9.23 3.29
N GLU A 16 -14.34 9.80 2.39
CA GLU A 16 -14.63 9.76 0.95
C GLU A 16 -14.54 8.33 0.41
N ILE A 17 -13.46 7.61 0.70
CA ILE A 17 -13.24 6.23 0.26
C ILE A 17 -14.34 5.27 0.76
N PHE A 18 -14.82 5.47 1.99
CA PHE A 18 -15.84 4.57 2.55
C PHE A 18 -17.25 4.85 2.01
N LYS A 19 -17.50 6.04 1.48
CA LYS A 19 -18.75 6.43 0.83
C LYS A 19 -18.78 6.05 -0.65
N ASP A 20 -17.63 6.15 -1.33
CA ASP A 20 -17.50 5.93 -2.78
C ASP A 20 -17.17 4.46 -3.07
N LYS A 21 -17.62 3.96 -4.22
CA LYS A 21 -17.25 2.65 -4.76
C LYS A 21 -16.07 2.71 -5.74
N SER A 22 -15.56 3.90 -5.99
CA SER A 22 -14.40 4.13 -6.86
C SER A 22 -13.11 3.57 -6.22
N PRO A 23 -12.11 3.18 -7.02
CA PRO A 23 -10.83 2.73 -6.51
C PRO A 23 -10.15 3.78 -5.62
N ALA A 24 -9.70 3.37 -4.43
CA ALA A 24 -9.13 4.26 -3.42
C ALA A 24 -7.88 5.02 -3.90
N ASP A 25 -7.08 4.43 -4.79
CA ASP A 25 -5.92 5.08 -5.40
C ASP A 25 -6.32 6.30 -6.25
N GLY A 26 -7.42 6.20 -6.99
CA GLY A 26 -7.99 7.31 -7.74
C GLY A 26 -8.40 8.48 -6.85
N ILE A 27 -9.10 8.18 -5.75
CA ILE A 27 -9.56 9.17 -4.76
C ILE A 27 -8.34 9.85 -4.09
N ILE A 28 -7.39 9.07 -3.60
CA ILE A 28 -6.17 9.59 -2.95
C ILE A 28 -5.39 10.49 -3.93
N ASN A 29 -5.22 10.06 -5.17
CA ASN A 29 -4.49 10.81 -6.17
C ASN A 29 -5.20 12.12 -6.56
N ALA A 30 -6.52 12.11 -6.68
CA ALA A 30 -7.32 13.31 -6.95
C ALA A 30 -7.22 14.31 -5.81
N TYR A 31 -7.44 13.86 -4.58
CA TYR A 31 -7.33 14.67 -3.36
C TYR A 31 -5.98 15.37 -3.24
N LEU A 32 -4.88 14.61 -3.43
CA LEU A 32 -3.52 15.15 -3.33
C LEU A 32 -3.14 16.06 -4.51
N ARG A 33 -3.72 15.85 -5.70
CA ARG A 33 -3.48 16.68 -6.89
C ARG A 33 -4.09 18.06 -6.72
N GLU A 34 -5.27 18.15 -6.17
CA GLU A 34 -5.98 19.40 -5.91
C GLU A 34 -5.28 20.24 -4.84
N ARG A 35 -4.65 19.60 -3.86
CA ARG A 35 -4.00 20.25 -2.71
C ARG A 35 -2.49 20.39 -2.92
N LYS A 36 -2.10 21.25 -3.86
CA LYS A 36 -0.68 21.47 -4.25
C LYS A 36 0.22 21.94 -3.09
N TYR A 37 -0.36 22.53 -2.05
CA TYR A 37 0.36 22.97 -0.84
C TYR A 37 0.87 21.81 0.03
N ILE A 38 0.37 20.60 -0.15
CA ILE A 38 0.85 19.43 0.58
C ILE A 38 2.20 18.99 0.02
N GLY A 39 3.25 19.07 0.82
CA GLY A 39 4.61 18.67 0.46
C GLY A 39 4.76 17.15 0.29
N SER A 40 5.84 16.72 -0.35
CA SER A 40 6.05 15.29 -0.70
C SER A 40 6.07 14.36 0.52
N GLY A 41 6.70 14.76 1.62
CA GLY A 41 6.71 13.99 2.87
C GLY A 41 5.32 13.86 3.50
N ASP A 42 4.52 14.94 3.48
CA ASP A 42 3.16 14.92 3.98
C ASP A 42 2.25 14.05 3.10
N ARG A 43 2.40 14.12 1.77
CA ARG A 43 1.68 13.26 0.81
C ARG A 43 1.94 11.78 1.08
N ARG A 44 3.21 11.43 1.31
CA ARG A 44 3.59 10.05 1.65
C ARG A 44 2.92 9.62 2.95
N PHE A 45 3.04 10.41 4.01
CA PHE A 45 2.44 10.11 5.32
C PHE A 45 0.93 9.88 5.21
N ILE A 46 0.21 10.81 4.56
CA ILE A 46 -1.25 10.74 4.39
C ILE A 46 -1.63 9.47 3.62
N ALA A 47 -1.02 9.24 2.45
CA ALA A 47 -1.34 8.08 1.63
C ALA A 47 -1.03 6.75 2.34
N GLU A 48 0.14 6.63 2.99
CA GLU A 48 0.52 5.41 3.72
C GLU A 48 -0.42 5.14 4.90
N THR A 49 -0.84 6.19 5.62
CA THR A 49 -1.78 6.06 6.74
C THR A 49 -3.17 5.61 6.26
N VAL A 50 -3.68 6.22 5.19
CA VAL A 50 -4.96 5.81 4.59
C VAL A 50 -4.89 4.33 4.13
N TRP A 51 -3.80 3.92 3.47
CA TRP A 51 -3.63 2.53 3.06
C TRP A 51 -3.52 1.56 4.24
N LYS A 52 -2.92 1.96 5.36
CA LYS A 52 -2.90 1.15 6.59
C LYS A 52 -4.32 0.97 7.13
N ILE A 53 -5.11 2.05 7.21
CA ILE A 53 -6.50 1.98 7.66
C ILE A 53 -7.32 1.06 6.75
N ILE A 54 -7.18 1.16 5.42
CA ILE A 54 -7.90 0.31 4.46
C ILE A 54 -7.53 -1.16 4.64
N ARG A 55 -6.23 -1.50 4.78
CA ARG A 55 -5.78 -2.87 4.97
C ARG A 55 -6.31 -3.49 6.26
N HIS A 56 -6.34 -2.69 7.34
CA HIS A 56 -6.76 -3.14 8.65
C HIS A 56 -8.21 -2.77 8.99
N ARG A 57 -8.98 -2.36 7.95
CA ARG A 57 -10.35 -1.89 8.12
C ARG A 57 -11.22 -2.88 8.90
N ARG A 58 -11.11 -4.15 8.60
CA ARG A 58 -11.96 -5.19 9.20
C ARG A 58 -11.74 -5.30 10.71
N ARG A 59 -10.49 -5.30 11.15
CA ARG A 59 -10.14 -5.29 12.57
C ARG A 59 -10.53 -3.97 13.24
N LEU A 60 -10.24 -2.86 12.59
CA LEU A 60 -10.58 -1.54 13.11
C LEU A 60 -12.10 -1.35 13.27
N GLU A 61 -12.91 -1.78 12.30
CA GLU A 61 -14.38 -1.79 12.40
C GLU A 61 -14.86 -2.69 13.53
N PHE A 62 -14.24 -3.84 13.73
CA PHE A 62 -14.56 -4.77 14.81
C PHE A 62 -14.26 -4.14 16.18
N GLU A 63 -13.09 -3.57 16.38
CA GLU A 63 -12.72 -2.85 17.61
C GLU A 63 -13.60 -1.63 17.86
N ALA A 64 -13.86 -0.85 16.82
CA ALA A 64 -14.70 0.33 16.89
C ALA A 64 -16.19 0.02 17.11
N GLN A 65 -16.62 -1.22 16.85
CA GLN A 65 -18.03 -1.62 16.76
C GLN A 65 -18.82 -0.64 15.87
N SER A 66 -18.18 -0.15 14.80
CA SER A 66 -18.71 0.88 13.92
C SER A 66 -17.94 0.95 12.61
N SER A 67 -18.62 1.30 11.51
CA SER A 67 -17.99 1.66 10.24
C SER A 67 -17.79 3.17 10.08
N ASP A 68 -18.00 3.95 11.13
CA ASP A 68 -17.77 5.40 11.11
C ASP A 68 -16.26 5.70 11.00
N PRO A 69 -15.82 6.41 9.96
CA PRO A 69 -14.41 6.72 9.71
C PRO A 69 -13.72 7.41 10.89
N ARG A 70 -14.43 8.29 11.60
CA ARG A 70 -13.86 8.96 12.76
C ARG A 70 -13.59 7.99 13.91
N ARG A 71 -14.51 7.06 14.19
CA ARG A 71 -14.29 6.02 15.20
C ARG A 71 -13.19 5.07 14.82
N ILE A 72 -13.09 4.71 13.55
CA ILE A 72 -12.00 3.89 13.00
C ILE A 72 -10.66 4.59 13.19
N LEU A 73 -10.56 5.89 12.87
CA LEU A 73 -9.34 6.66 13.09
C LEU A 73 -8.97 6.75 14.57
N LEU A 74 -9.95 6.92 15.47
CA LEU A 74 -9.71 6.93 16.91
C LEU A 74 -9.17 5.59 17.42
N VAL A 75 -9.68 4.47 16.93
CA VAL A 75 -9.15 3.13 17.26
C VAL A 75 -7.74 2.96 16.68
N TYR A 76 -7.52 3.37 15.45
CA TYR A 76 -6.20 3.31 14.82
C TYR A 76 -5.13 4.09 15.60
N LEU A 77 -5.53 5.16 16.26
CA LEU A 77 -4.66 6.08 17.03
C LEU A 77 -4.76 5.88 18.55
N LYS A 78 -5.39 4.81 19.04
CA LYS A 78 -5.69 4.61 20.47
C LYS A 78 -4.46 4.65 21.39
N ASP A 79 -3.28 4.32 20.85
CA ASP A 79 -2.00 4.29 21.57
C ASP A 79 -1.22 5.61 21.43
N GLU A 80 -1.75 6.60 20.71
CA GLU A 80 -1.15 7.92 20.51
C GLU A 80 -1.76 8.96 21.45
N ASP A 81 -1.07 10.10 21.60
CA ASP A 81 -1.64 11.24 22.32
C ASP A 81 -2.69 11.96 21.45
N LEU A 82 -3.94 11.59 21.64
CA LEU A 82 -5.06 12.09 20.85
C LEU A 82 -5.29 13.59 20.99
N ASP A 83 -4.88 14.21 22.11
CA ASP A 83 -5.04 15.64 22.33
C ASP A 83 -4.05 16.48 21.50
N LEU A 84 -2.96 15.87 21.02
CA LEU A 84 -2.06 16.49 20.05
C LEU A 84 -2.58 16.42 18.60
N ILE A 85 -3.62 15.64 18.36
CA ILE A 85 -4.19 15.40 17.04
C ILE A 85 -5.56 16.05 16.90
N PHE A 86 -6.48 15.75 17.81
CA PHE A 86 -7.88 16.21 17.77
C PHE A 86 -8.05 17.52 18.53
N GLY A 87 -8.50 18.55 17.84
CA GLY A 87 -8.65 19.89 18.41
C GLY A 87 -7.35 20.69 18.56
N ALA A 88 -6.25 20.18 18.06
CA ALA A 88 -4.91 20.77 18.19
C ALA A 88 -4.57 21.78 17.08
N GLY A 89 -5.47 22.73 16.80
CA GLY A 89 -5.24 23.81 15.84
C GLY A 89 -6.34 23.96 14.78
N GLU A 90 -6.19 24.94 13.92
CA GLU A 90 -7.21 25.36 12.93
C GLU A 90 -7.59 24.26 11.94
N TYR A 91 -6.62 23.45 11.53
CA TYR A 91 -6.80 22.38 10.53
C TYR A 91 -6.84 20.98 11.16
N ALA A 92 -7.04 20.88 12.45
CA ALA A 92 -7.15 19.62 13.15
C ALA A 92 -8.55 19.01 12.99
N PRO A 93 -8.70 17.67 13.12
CA PRO A 93 -10.01 17.09 13.34
C PRO A 93 -10.65 17.69 14.59
N THR A 94 -11.98 17.76 14.65
CA THR A 94 -12.69 18.31 15.81
C THR A 94 -12.25 17.63 17.11
N ALA A 95 -12.15 18.41 18.20
CA ALA A 95 -11.77 17.89 19.51
C ALA A 95 -12.66 16.72 19.95
N LEU A 96 -12.11 15.82 20.75
CA LEU A 96 -12.84 14.69 21.31
C LEU A 96 -13.92 15.17 22.27
N ASN A 97 -15.13 14.68 22.09
CA ASN A 97 -16.22 14.90 23.04
C ASN A 97 -16.14 13.93 24.25
N LYS A 98 -16.97 14.15 25.24
CA LYS A 98 -16.99 13.31 26.47
C LYS A 98 -17.37 11.85 26.19
N GLU A 99 -18.25 11.62 25.23
CA GLU A 99 -18.72 10.29 24.87
C GLU A 99 -17.61 9.50 24.18
N GLU A 100 -16.87 10.10 23.25
CA GLU A 100 -15.72 9.50 22.59
C GLU A 100 -14.61 9.14 23.59
N ARG A 101 -14.29 10.05 24.52
CA ARG A 101 -13.29 9.78 25.58
C ARG A 101 -13.71 8.63 26.50
N ASN A 102 -14.99 8.54 26.85
CA ASN A 102 -15.51 7.47 27.68
C ASN A 102 -15.59 6.14 26.94
N TRP A 103 -15.87 6.18 25.63
CA TRP A 103 -15.91 5.01 24.77
C TRP A 103 -14.50 4.45 24.57
N LEU A 104 -13.50 5.28 24.26
CA LEU A 104 -12.11 4.86 24.11
C LEU A 104 -11.56 4.12 25.33
N LYS A 105 -11.91 4.55 26.54
CA LYS A 105 -11.52 3.87 27.79
C LYS A 105 -12.10 2.46 27.95
N LYS A 106 -13.15 2.13 27.18
CA LYS A 106 -13.82 0.82 27.22
C LYS A 106 -13.35 -0.12 26.12
N ILE A 107 -12.55 0.38 25.17
CA ILE A 107 -11.94 -0.45 24.15
C ILE A 107 -10.85 -1.29 24.84
N ASN A 108 -11.12 -2.58 24.99
CA ASN A 108 -10.16 -3.54 25.52
C ASN A 108 -9.53 -4.32 24.38
N GLU A 109 -8.43 -5.02 24.67
CA GLU A 109 -7.90 -6.03 23.77
C GLU A 109 -8.99 -7.05 23.46
N SER A 110 -9.32 -7.16 22.17
CA SER A 110 -10.39 -8.02 21.69
C SER A 110 -9.82 -9.35 21.23
N VAL A 111 -10.47 -10.44 21.59
CA VAL A 111 -10.26 -11.72 20.91
C VAL A 111 -10.99 -11.63 19.58
N TYR A 112 -10.23 -11.63 18.49
CA TYR A 112 -10.82 -11.51 17.16
C TYR A 112 -11.39 -12.84 16.67
N PRO A 113 -12.54 -12.83 15.98
CA PRO A 113 -12.92 -13.95 15.12
C PRO A 113 -11.80 -14.23 14.10
N PRO A 114 -11.58 -15.50 13.69
CA PRO A 114 -10.46 -15.85 12.83
C PRO A 114 -10.40 -15.09 11.50
N ASP A 115 -11.54 -14.79 10.90
CA ASP A 115 -11.61 -13.99 9.65
C ASP A 115 -11.27 -12.51 9.88
N VAL A 116 -11.56 -11.98 11.06
CA VAL A 116 -11.15 -10.62 11.46
C VAL A 116 -9.65 -10.59 11.76
N GLU A 117 -9.14 -11.62 12.44
CA GLU A 117 -7.70 -11.76 12.69
C GLU A 117 -6.90 -11.90 11.38
N ALA A 118 -7.44 -12.61 10.40
CA ALA A 118 -6.86 -12.75 9.06
C ALA A 118 -7.05 -11.50 8.18
N GLU A 119 -7.78 -10.47 8.64
CA GLU A 119 -8.10 -9.25 7.88
C GLU A 119 -8.73 -9.52 6.50
N CYS A 120 -9.47 -10.61 6.35
CA CYS A 120 -10.07 -11.00 5.09
C CYS A 120 -11.58 -11.22 5.19
N PRO A 121 -12.31 -11.11 4.07
CA PRO A 121 -13.73 -11.41 4.06
C PRO A 121 -14.01 -12.87 4.46
N ARG A 122 -15.09 -13.12 5.18
CA ARG A 122 -15.47 -14.45 5.66
C ARG A 122 -15.51 -15.51 4.55
N TRP A 123 -16.06 -15.16 3.37
CA TRP A 123 -16.13 -16.08 2.23
C TRP A 123 -14.74 -16.50 1.70
N LEU A 124 -13.72 -15.64 1.84
CA LEU A 124 -12.34 -15.97 1.47
C LEU A 124 -11.69 -16.83 2.57
N PHE A 125 -11.90 -16.45 3.83
CA PHE A 125 -11.43 -17.22 4.97
C PHE A 125 -11.92 -18.68 4.92
N ASP A 126 -13.20 -18.88 4.60
CA ASP A 126 -13.81 -20.21 4.50
C ASP A 126 -13.28 -21.05 3.32
N LYS A 127 -12.59 -20.45 2.36
CA LYS A 127 -12.00 -21.13 1.19
C LYS A 127 -10.50 -21.37 1.32
N VAL A 128 -9.82 -20.62 2.15
CA VAL A 128 -8.36 -20.68 2.31
C VAL A 128 -8.03 -21.07 3.74
N GLU A 129 -7.56 -22.30 3.92
CA GLU A 129 -7.24 -22.87 5.24
C GLU A 129 -5.80 -22.56 5.69
N ASP A 130 -5.24 -21.42 5.23
CA ASP A 130 -3.88 -20.98 5.55
C ASP A 130 -3.89 -19.55 6.11
N MET A 131 -3.84 -19.45 7.43
CA MET A 131 -3.82 -18.17 8.15
C MET A 131 -2.60 -17.32 7.82
N ALA A 132 -1.44 -17.94 7.62
CA ALA A 132 -0.21 -17.23 7.30
C ALA A 132 -0.29 -16.60 5.90
N LEU A 133 -0.83 -17.33 4.93
CA LEU A 133 -1.10 -16.83 3.59
C LEU A 133 -2.09 -15.67 3.63
N LEU A 134 -3.21 -15.80 4.33
CA LEU A 134 -4.22 -14.75 4.44
C LEU A 134 -3.64 -13.47 5.06
N LYS A 135 -2.87 -13.58 6.14
CA LYS A 135 -2.18 -12.43 6.76
C LYS A 135 -1.18 -11.79 5.81
N SER A 136 -0.44 -12.57 5.03
CA SER A 136 0.55 -12.05 4.08
C SER A 136 -0.07 -11.20 2.96
N LEU A 137 -1.34 -11.43 2.61
CA LEU A 137 -2.05 -10.62 1.60
C LEU A 137 -2.28 -9.17 2.03
N ASN A 138 -2.23 -8.88 3.33
CA ASN A 138 -2.39 -7.52 3.87
C ASN A 138 -1.06 -6.80 4.11
N GLU A 139 0.06 -7.50 3.96
CA GLU A 139 1.37 -6.86 4.04
C GLU A 139 1.63 -5.94 2.83
N PRO A 140 2.34 -4.84 3.03
CA PRO A 140 2.77 -4.01 1.91
C PRO A 140 3.59 -4.82 0.92
N ALA A 141 3.20 -4.78 -0.36
CA ALA A 141 3.98 -5.43 -1.40
C ALA A 141 5.38 -4.83 -1.52
N SER A 142 6.38 -5.69 -1.74
CA SER A 142 7.72 -5.28 -2.15
C SER A 142 7.70 -4.57 -3.51
N ALA A 143 8.74 -3.82 -3.81
CA ALA A 143 8.95 -3.26 -5.14
C ALA A 143 9.82 -4.22 -5.97
N ASP A 144 9.19 -4.95 -6.89
CA ASP A 144 9.89 -5.87 -7.80
C ASP A 144 10.15 -5.19 -9.13
N LEU A 145 11.38 -5.36 -9.63
CA LEU A 145 11.81 -4.88 -10.93
C LEU A 145 12.32 -6.05 -11.77
N ARG A 146 12.05 -5.99 -13.06
CA ARG A 146 12.66 -6.87 -14.07
C ARG A 146 13.86 -6.17 -14.70
N VAL A 147 14.97 -6.87 -14.83
CA VAL A 147 16.13 -6.44 -15.61
C VAL A 147 15.90 -6.79 -17.08
N ASN A 148 15.83 -5.76 -17.93
CA ASN A 148 15.60 -5.91 -19.38
C ASN A 148 16.91 -6.00 -20.17
N ARG A 149 17.97 -5.33 -19.68
CA ARG A 149 19.26 -5.24 -20.38
C ARG A 149 20.42 -5.36 -19.41
N GLY A 150 21.46 -6.03 -19.82
CA GLY A 150 22.64 -6.28 -18.98
C GLY A 150 22.47 -7.47 -18.05
N SER A 151 23.44 -7.70 -17.18
CA SER A 151 23.32 -8.71 -16.13
C SER A 151 22.64 -8.12 -14.89
N ARG A 152 21.97 -8.99 -14.14
CA ARG A 152 21.34 -8.61 -12.86
C ARG A 152 22.36 -7.99 -11.90
N GLU A 153 23.57 -8.53 -11.85
CA GLU A 153 24.66 -8.07 -11.00
C GLU A 153 25.12 -6.66 -11.38
N SER A 154 25.27 -6.38 -12.68
CA SER A 154 25.68 -5.05 -13.17
C SER A 154 24.63 -3.98 -12.86
N VAL A 155 23.35 -4.32 -12.99
CA VAL A 155 22.23 -3.42 -12.67
C VAL A 155 22.16 -3.17 -11.17
N LEU A 156 22.32 -4.20 -10.33
CA LEU A 156 22.36 -4.04 -8.87
C LEU A 156 23.50 -3.12 -8.44
N GLN A 157 24.66 -3.19 -9.09
CA GLN A 157 25.78 -2.31 -8.80
C GLN A 157 25.48 -0.85 -9.20
N LYS A 158 24.89 -0.63 -10.38
CA LYS A 158 24.45 0.72 -10.80
C LYS A 158 23.46 1.32 -9.82
N LEU A 159 22.41 0.56 -9.44
CA LEU A 159 21.40 1.02 -8.49
C LEU A 159 21.99 1.38 -7.13
N ARG A 160 22.96 0.59 -6.63
CA ARG A 160 23.68 0.92 -5.38
C ARG A 160 24.44 2.24 -5.51
N GLY A 161 25.04 2.51 -6.67
CA GLY A 161 25.71 3.79 -6.96
C GLY A 161 24.75 5.00 -6.92
N GLU A 162 23.48 4.78 -7.21
CA GLU A 162 22.40 5.77 -7.11
C GLU A 162 21.74 5.82 -5.71
N GLY A 163 22.24 5.03 -4.73
CA GLY A 163 21.69 4.96 -3.37
C GLY A 163 20.41 4.12 -3.28
N LEU A 164 20.12 3.29 -4.28
CA LEU A 164 18.97 2.40 -4.34
C LEU A 164 19.37 0.96 -4.02
N TYR A 165 18.71 0.36 -3.03
CA TYR A 165 19.07 -0.96 -2.51
C TYR A 165 18.06 -2.01 -2.95
N PHE A 166 18.52 -2.92 -3.80
CA PHE A 166 17.80 -4.08 -4.29
C PHE A 166 18.61 -5.35 -4.07
N VAL A 167 17.90 -6.47 -3.96
CA VAL A 167 18.47 -7.82 -3.89
C VAL A 167 17.87 -8.68 -4.99
N PRO A 168 18.51 -9.77 -5.42
CA PRO A 168 17.90 -10.72 -6.34
C PRO A 168 16.58 -11.28 -5.79
N THR A 169 15.58 -11.43 -6.65
CA THR A 169 14.37 -12.18 -6.29
C THR A 169 14.68 -13.68 -6.22
N PRO A 170 13.93 -14.48 -5.42
CA PRO A 170 14.25 -15.88 -5.20
C PRO A 170 14.02 -16.79 -6.41
N TYR A 171 13.09 -16.47 -7.29
CA TYR A 171 12.66 -17.37 -8.35
C TYR A 171 12.99 -16.87 -9.77
N SER A 172 12.83 -15.56 -10.02
CA SER A 172 13.14 -15.00 -11.34
C SER A 172 14.63 -14.77 -11.52
N PRO A 173 15.26 -15.29 -12.61
CA PRO A 173 16.68 -15.07 -12.88
C PRO A 173 17.00 -13.60 -13.23
N ILE A 174 16.00 -12.82 -13.62
CA ILE A 174 16.11 -11.42 -14.04
C ILE A 174 15.44 -10.45 -13.06
N GLY A 175 14.89 -10.97 -11.96
CA GLY A 175 14.17 -10.17 -10.96
C GLY A 175 15.08 -9.60 -9.88
N ILE A 176 14.80 -8.37 -9.49
CA ILE A 176 15.38 -7.73 -8.31
C ILE A 176 14.29 -7.10 -7.46
N ARG A 177 14.46 -7.07 -6.13
CA ARG A 177 13.45 -6.69 -5.14
C ARG A 177 13.99 -5.68 -4.14
N SER A 178 13.18 -4.69 -3.79
CA SER A 178 13.36 -3.86 -2.60
C SER A 178 12.18 -4.05 -1.64
N SER A 179 12.46 -4.17 -0.33
CA SER A 179 11.44 -4.18 0.71
C SER A 179 10.76 -2.82 0.90
N GLU A 180 11.38 -1.76 0.40
CA GLU A 180 10.87 -0.41 0.52
C GLU A 180 10.29 0.09 -0.80
N ARG A 181 9.33 1.02 -0.71
CA ARG A 181 8.87 1.77 -1.88
C ARG A 181 9.97 2.69 -2.36
N VAL A 182 10.39 2.50 -3.60
CA VAL A 182 11.45 3.26 -4.25
C VAL A 182 10.87 4.23 -5.27
N ASN A 183 11.35 5.48 -5.26
CA ASN A 183 11.01 6.44 -6.31
C ASN A 183 12.01 6.28 -7.47
N LEU A 184 11.56 5.71 -8.57
CA LEU A 184 12.38 5.43 -9.76
C LEU A 184 12.42 6.59 -10.76
N ASN A 185 11.69 7.70 -10.55
CA ASN A 185 11.60 8.79 -11.52
C ASN A 185 12.96 9.38 -11.91
N ASN A 186 13.90 9.40 -10.98
CA ASN A 186 15.25 9.91 -11.19
C ASN A 186 16.30 8.80 -11.42
N CYS A 187 15.90 7.54 -11.37
CA CYS A 187 16.78 6.40 -11.62
C CYS A 187 17.17 6.33 -13.09
N ILE A 188 18.46 6.36 -13.38
CA ILE A 188 18.99 6.32 -14.76
C ILE A 188 18.62 5.00 -15.45
N ALA A 189 18.85 3.87 -14.78
CA ALA A 189 18.54 2.55 -15.32
C ALA A 189 17.05 2.39 -15.67
N TYR A 190 16.15 3.00 -14.89
CA TYR A 190 14.71 2.99 -15.18
C TYR A 190 14.38 3.87 -16.40
N ARG A 191 14.93 5.06 -16.48
CA ARG A 191 14.70 6.00 -17.59
C ARG A 191 15.26 5.49 -18.94
N GLU A 192 16.33 4.72 -18.89
CA GLU A 192 16.97 4.10 -20.06
C GLU A 192 16.33 2.75 -20.44
N GLY A 193 15.34 2.29 -19.67
CA GLY A 193 14.65 1.02 -19.90
C GLY A 193 15.52 -0.22 -19.63
N GLU A 194 16.60 -0.09 -18.86
CA GLU A 194 17.38 -1.23 -18.39
C GLU A 194 16.59 -2.08 -17.37
N ILE A 195 15.69 -1.43 -16.63
CA ILE A 195 14.79 -2.05 -15.65
C ILE A 195 13.36 -1.57 -15.84
N GLU A 196 12.41 -2.41 -15.43
CA GLU A 196 10.98 -2.12 -15.45
C GLU A 196 10.31 -2.62 -14.17
N VAL A 197 9.27 -1.92 -13.71
CA VAL A 197 8.46 -2.39 -12.56
C VAL A 197 7.61 -3.55 -13.01
N GLN A 198 7.88 -4.74 -12.48
CA GLN A 198 7.12 -5.94 -12.75
C GLN A 198 7.25 -6.93 -11.61
N ASP A 199 6.11 -7.38 -11.10
CA ASP A 199 6.03 -8.43 -10.09
C ASP A 199 6.72 -9.72 -10.53
N GLU A 200 7.38 -10.41 -9.59
CA GLU A 200 8.17 -11.62 -9.86
C GLU A 200 7.32 -12.73 -10.49
N ALA A 201 6.08 -12.93 -10.03
CA ALA A 201 5.21 -13.96 -10.62
C ALA A 201 4.85 -13.64 -12.08
N SER A 202 4.70 -12.34 -12.41
CA SER A 202 4.48 -11.89 -13.78
C SER A 202 5.71 -12.10 -14.68
N GLN A 203 6.92 -11.95 -14.13
CA GLN A 203 8.16 -12.28 -14.84
C GLN A 203 8.24 -13.78 -15.13
N LEU A 204 7.96 -14.61 -14.12
CA LEU A 204 7.96 -16.07 -14.26
C LEU A 204 6.92 -16.55 -15.28
N ALA A 205 5.73 -15.93 -15.32
CA ALA A 205 4.72 -16.26 -16.30
C ALA A 205 5.21 -16.05 -17.75
N ALA A 206 5.96 -14.97 -18.00
CA ALA A 206 6.56 -14.74 -19.32
C ALA A 206 7.69 -15.73 -19.62
N ILE A 207 8.58 -16.01 -18.67
CA ILE A 207 9.69 -16.96 -18.81
C ILE A 207 9.17 -18.36 -19.09
N LEU A 208 8.11 -18.80 -18.40
CA LEU A 208 7.50 -20.13 -18.56
C LEU A 208 6.84 -20.34 -19.93
N CYS A 209 6.55 -19.27 -20.68
CA CYS A 209 6.08 -19.39 -22.06
C CYS A 209 7.18 -19.91 -23.00
N ASP A 210 8.45 -19.89 -22.61
CA ASP A 210 9.63 -20.35 -23.40
C ASP A 210 9.57 -19.87 -24.87
N VAL A 211 9.27 -18.58 -25.05
CA VAL A 211 9.14 -17.99 -26.38
C VAL A 211 10.51 -17.95 -27.09
N ARG A 212 10.53 -18.37 -28.34
CA ARG A 212 11.74 -18.43 -29.20
C ARG A 212 11.56 -17.57 -30.46
N PRO A 213 12.65 -17.13 -31.08
CA PRO A 213 12.59 -16.22 -32.26
C PRO A 213 11.69 -16.69 -33.39
N GLU A 214 11.54 -18.03 -33.59
CA GLU A 214 10.69 -18.62 -34.62
C GLU A 214 9.21 -18.72 -34.26
N HIS A 215 8.85 -18.48 -32.99
CA HIS A 215 7.46 -18.58 -32.54
C HIS A 215 6.65 -17.35 -32.97
N LYS A 216 5.39 -17.59 -33.35
CA LYS A 216 4.38 -16.54 -33.49
C LYS A 216 3.56 -16.48 -32.23
N VAL A 217 3.70 -15.39 -31.52
CA VAL A 217 3.04 -15.19 -30.20
C VAL A 217 1.99 -14.10 -30.30
N VAL A 218 0.84 -14.34 -29.68
CA VAL A 218 -0.22 -13.34 -29.51
C VAL A 218 -0.45 -13.13 -28.03
N ASP A 219 -0.17 -11.92 -27.53
CA ASP A 219 -0.57 -11.50 -26.19
C ASP A 219 -1.95 -10.83 -26.28
N TYR A 220 -3.01 -11.61 -26.03
CA TYR A 220 -4.39 -11.16 -26.18
C TYR A 220 -4.81 -10.13 -25.10
N CYS A 221 -4.18 -10.18 -23.93
CA CYS A 221 -4.44 -9.28 -22.82
C CYS A 221 -3.22 -8.42 -22.46
N ALA A 222 -2.49 -7.95 -23.47
CA ALA A 222 -1.20 -7.27 -23.31
C ALA A 222 -1.22 -6.08 -22.34
N GLY A 223 -2.34 -5.33 -22.29
CA GLY A 223 -2.42 -4.12 -21.48
C GLY A 223 -1.32 -3.12 -21.85
N ALA A 224 -0.46 -2.77 -20.89
CA ALA A 224 0.71 -1.91 -21.12
C ALA A 224 1.93 -2.68 -21.71
N GLY A 225 1.79 -3.95 -22.03
CA GLY A 225 2.85 -4.74 -22.65
C GLY A 225 3.88 -5.35 -21.68
N GLY A 226 3.67 -5.28 -20.38
CA GLY A 226 4.65 -5.72 -19.39
C GLY A 226 5.14 -7.16 -19.54
N LYS A 227 4.28 -8.08 -20.01
CA LYS A 227 4.68 -9.47 -20.32
C LYS A 227 5.16 -9.63 -21.77
N SER A 228 4.59 -8.86 -22.70
CA SER A 228 5.00 -8.89 -24.12
C SER A 228 6.42 -8.36 -24.32
N LEU A 229 6.93 -7.54 -23.40
CA LEU A 229 8.28 -6.95 -23.41
C LEU A 229 9.29 -7.76 -22.56
N ALA A 230 8.87 -8.88 -21.98
CA ALA A 230 9.69 -9.70 -21.08
C ALA A 230 10.64 -10.67 -21.79
#